data_3b8000bee57d74a7054afed544a0d704
#
_entry.id   3b8000bee57d74a7054afed544a0d704
#
_cell.length_a   1.000
_cell.length_b   1.000
_cell.length_c   1.000
_cell.angle_alpha   90.00
_cell.angle_beta   90.00
_cell.angle_gamma   90.00
#
_symmetry.space_group_name_H-M   'P 1'
#
loop_
_entity.id
_entity.type
_entity.pdbx_description
1 polymer ?
#
loop_
_entity_poly.entity_id
_entity_poly.type
_entity_poly.pdbx_seq_one_letter_code
_entity_poly.pdbx_strand_id
1 'polypeptide(L)'
;MKKIFFLIYIFLNFSFAYSENIELKSREDVEIENIESQIKVLEDKIQTIKKLKNNKNKDDLKVALVLSGGGIKGYAHLGVLRVLERENIKIDYITGTSIGALVGTLYSIGYSIDDIEKVLDIINVENFLETGSDTTNLPLDKKESLKKYSLYVNFDNELNFSLPKGLKGNRETYLVVKNLLKNYANIKNFDDFPIPLRIIATNLNTGETKAFSKGDISKILIASMAIPTIFEPVEIDGNTYVDGLVSRNLPVEEAYDMGADLVVASDIGAPIVKKDNYNILSVLNQISTIQSSNITKVSREKASILISPDVKDISAIDSSKKNDLINLGKVAAEQQIAKIKELPKSSSNRKIVKNIEDKKEKFVINKIEYNK
;
A
#
# COMPACT_ATOMS: atom_id res chain seq x y z
N MET A 1 -22.76 60.92 -34.87
CA MET A 1 -21.93 59.73 -34.88
C MET A 1 -21.43 59.33 -33.49
N LYS A 2 -20.81 60.16 -32.66
CA LYS A 2 -20.28 59.81 -31.33
C LYS A 2 -21.32 59.19 -30.32
N LYS A 3 -22.59 59.62 -30.36
CA LYS A 3 -23.66 59.14 -29.50
C LYS A 3 -24.13 57.71 -29.87
N ILE A 4 -24.07 57.35 -31.16
CA ILE A 4 -24.42 56.03 -31.65
C ILE A 4 -23.34 54.96 -31.24
N PHE A 5 -22.06 55.32 -31.34
CA PHE A 5 -20.95 54.48 -30.89
C PHE A 5 -20.97 54.25 -29.39
N PHE A 6 -21.35 55.22 -28.58
CA PHE A 6 -21.46 55.08 -27.14
C PHE A 6 -22.63 54.13 -26.73
N LEU A 7 -23.78 54.25 -27.43
CA LEU A 7 -24.89 53.28 -27.21
C LEU A 7 -24.58 51.88 -27.65
N ILE A 8 -23.87 51.70 -28.77
CA ILE A 8 -23.41 50.35 -29.20
C ILE A 8 -22.40 49.78 -28.21
N TYR A 9 -21.48 50.60 -27.67
CA TYR A 9 -20.52 50.16 -26.66
C TYR A 9 -21.20 49.74 -25.35
N ILE A 10 -22.21 50.48 -24.87
CA ILE A 10 -23.00 50.10 -23.70
C ILE A 10 -23.79 48.81 -23.97
N PHE A 11 -24.40 48.66 -25.15
CA PHE A 11 -25.21 47.50 -25.49
C PHE A 11 -24.35 46.22 -25.61
N LEU A 12 -23.15 46.35 -26.20
CA LEU A 12 -22.20 45.21 -26.27
C LEU A 12 -21.67 44.81 -24.91
N ASN A 13 -21.36 45.75 -24.02
CA ASN A 13 -20.91 45.39 -22.66
C ASN A 13 -22.04 44.86 -21.80
N PHE A 14 -23.27 45.34 -21.97
CA PHE A 14 -24.43 44.78 -21.27
C PHE A 14 -24.78 43.35 -21.77
N SER A 15 -24.68 43.10 -23.08
CA SER A 15 -24.89 41.79 -23.67
C SER A 15 -23.82 40.78 -23.22
N PHE A 16 -22.56 41.23 -23.12
CA PHE A 16 -21.45 40.39 -22.67
C PHE A 16 -21.58 40.02 -21.18
N ALA A 17 -21.87 41.04 -20.33
CA ALA A 17 -22.09 40.79 -18.90
C ALA A 17 -23.35 39.94 -18.62
N TYR A 18 -24.40 40.09 -19.44
CA TYR A 18 -25.63 39.29 -19.33
C TYR A 18 -25.42 37.85 -19.79
N SER A 19 -24.66 37.64 -20.87
CA SER A 19 -24.34 36.31 -21.37
C SER A 19 -23.41 35.53 -20.41
N GLU A 20 -22.43 36.19 -19.82
CA GLU A 20 -21.50 35.58 -18.89
C GLU A 20 -22.19 35.18 -17.57
N ASN A 21 -23.12 36.03 -17.07
CA ASN A 21 -23.91 35.66 -15.88
C ASN A 21 -24.92 34.55 -16.13
N ILE A 22 -25.52 34.46 -17.33
CA ILE A 22 -26.44 33.37 -17.69
C ILE A 22 -25.65 32.06 -17.85
N GLU A 23 -24.48 32.10 -18.46
CA GLU A 23 -23.65 30.90 -18.67
C GLU A 23 -23.06 30.38 -17.37
N LEU A 24 -22.61 31.25 -16.46
CA LEU A 24 -22.17 30.88 -15.12
C LEU A 24 -23.31 30.29 -14.28
N LYS A 25 -24.49 30.90 -14.30
CA LYS A 25 -25.66 30.40 -13.55
C LYS A 25 -26.16 29.07 -14.09
N SER A 26 -26.14 28.86 -15.41
CA SER A 26 -26.53 27.56 -16.00
C SER A 26 -25.50 26.45 -15.72
N ARG A 27 -24.22 26.77 -15.60
CA ARG A 27 -23.19 25.78 -15.22
C ARG A 27 -23.30 25.35 -13.77
N GLU A 28 -23.47 26.32 -12.85
CA GLU A 28 -23.69 26.03 -11.43
C GLU A 28 -24.98 25.21 -11.21
N ASP A 29 -26.07 25.56 -11.85
CA ASP A 29 -27.35 24.81 -11.75
C ASP A 29 -27.21 23.39 -12.29
N VAL A 30 -26.50 23.18 -13.41
CA VAL A 30 -26.25 21.84 -13.97
C VAL A 30 -25.31 21.04 -13.06
N GLU A 31 -24.32 21.67 -12.44
CA GLU A 31 -23.41 21.00 -11.52
C GLU A 31 -24.13 20.62 -10.23
N ILE A 32 -25.00 21.46 -9.69
CA ILE A 32 -25.86 21.17 -8.54
C ILE A 32 -26.79 20.00 -8.86
N GLU A 33 -27.50 20.01 -9.99
CA GLU A 33 -28.41 18.95 -10.40
C GLU A 33 -27.68 17.61 -10.58
N ASN A 34 -26.45 17.64 -11.12
CA ASN A 34 -25.58 16.47 -11.24
C ASN A 34 -25.17 15.92 -9.85
N ILE A 35 -24.79 16.79 -8.94
CA ILE A 35 -24.44 16.40 -7.56
C ILE A 35 -25.68 15.83 -6.84
N GLU A 36 -26.83 16.46 -6.95
CA GLU A 36 -28.08 15.97 -6.36
C GLU A 36 -28.47 14.59 -6.91
N SER A 37 -28.30 14.38 -8.23
CA SER A 37 -28.56 13.08 -8.84
C SER A 37 -27.60 11.99 -8.33
N GLN A 38 -26.31 12.33 -8.13
CA GLN A 38 -25.32 11.43 -7.55
C GLN A 38 -25.61 11.11 -6.08
N ILE A 39 -26.04 12.10 -5.31
CA ILE A 39 -26.46 11.91 -3.91
C ILE A 39 -27.64 10.94 -3.85
N LYS A 40 -28.64 11.13 -4.68
CA LYS A 40 -29.82 10.24 -4.73
C LYS A 40 -29.45 8.79 -5.11
N VAL A 41 -28.55 8.61 -6.07
CA VAL A 41 -28.04 7.28 -6.44
C VAL A 41 -27.27 6.64 -5.29
N LEU A 42 -26.49 7.43 -4.54
CA LEU A 42 -25.76 6.95 -3.36
C LEU A 42 -26.71 6.59 -2.21
N GLU A 43 -27.74 7.39 -1.98
CA GLU A 43 -28.79 7.11 -0.97
C GLU A 43 -29.54 5.81 -1.30
N ASP A 44 -29.93 5.60 -2.54
CA ASP A 44 -30.58 4.36 -2.99
C ASP A 44 -29.66 3.14 -2.85
N LYS A 45 -28.37 3.28 -3.17
CA LYS A 45 -27.36 2.23 -2.93
C LYS A 45 -27.22 1.93 -1.45
N ILE A 46 -27.15 2.95 -0.60
CA ILE A 46 -27.06 2.81 0.86
C ILE A 46 -28.29 2.10 1.41
N GLN A 47 -29.49 2.46 0.94
CA GLN A 47 -30.73 1.79 1.33
C GLN A 47 -30.75 0.32 0.89
N THR A 48 -30.30 0.04 -0.33
CA THR A 48 -30.20 -1.33 -0.85
C THR A 48 -29.22 -2.16 -0.04
N ILE A 49 -28.04 -1.61 0.24
CA ILE A 49 -27.03 -2.26 1.09
C ILE A 49 -27.55 -2.51 2.52
N LYS A 50 -28.25 -1.54 3.09
CA LYS A 50 -28.88 -1.70 4.43
C LYS A 50 -29.93 -2.81 4.43
N LYS A 51 -30.77 -2.90 3.39
CA LYS A 51 -31.76 -3.98 3.23
C LYS A 51 -31.09 -5.35 3.06
N LEU A 52 -30.01 -5.43 2.26
CA LEU A 52 -29.25 -6.66 2.06
C LEU A 52 -28.53 -7.10 3.33
N LYS A 53 -27.94 -6.16 4.08
CA LYS A 53 -27.30 -6.44 5.39
C LYS A 53 -28.31 -6.92 6.44
N ASN A 54 -29.51 -6.35 6.48
CA ASN A 54 -30.54 -6.74 7.42
C ASN A 54 -31.11 -8.14 7.14
N ASN A 55 -30.94 -8.68 5.94
CA ASN A 55 -31.40 -10.01 5.54
C ASN A 55 -30.30 -11.09 5.59
N LYS A 56 -29.01 -10.73 5.75
CA LYS A 56 -27.94 -11.71 5.94
C LYS A 56 -27.84 -12.10 7.41
N ASN A 57 -27.75 -13.41 7.68
CA ASN A 57 -27.35 -13.86 9.01
C ASN A 57 -25.94 -13.33 9.31
N LYS A 58 -25.67 -13.03 10.57
CA LYS A 58 -24.36 -12.50 11.01
C LYS A 58 -23.20 -13.36 10.53
N ASP A 59 -23.35 -14.67 10.54
CA ASP A 59 -22.31 -15.64 10.16
C ASP A 59 -22.06 -15.70 8.65
N ASP A 60 -23.00 -15.20 7.84
CA ASP A 60 -22.89 -15.13 6.36
C ASP A 60 -22.16 -13.88 5.87
N LEU A 61 -21.92 -12.90 6.75
CA LEU A 61 -21.21 -11.68 6.40
C LEU A 61 -19.75 -12.00 6.05
N LYS A 62 -19.28 -11.36 4.99
CA LYS A 62 -17.89 -11.46 4.51
C LYS A 62 -17.03 -10.39 5.13
N VAL A 63 -15.96 -10.80 5.78
CA VAL A 63 -15.02 -9.91 6.46
C VAL A 63 -13.74 -9.81 5.67
N ALA A 64 -13.32 -8.58 5.33
CA ALA A 64 -12.00 -8.33 4.77
C ALA A 64 -11.05 -7.75 5.82
N LEU A 65 -9.79 -8.17 5.75
CA LEU A 65 -8.66 -7.58 6.45
C LEU A 65 -7.89 -6.69 5.50
N VAL A 66 -7.70 -5.43 5.87
CA VAL A 66 -6.96 -4.42 5.12
C VAL A 66 -5.71 -4.04 5.89
N LEU A 67 -4.54 -4.13 5.24
CA LEU A 67 -3.25 -3.86 5.84
C LEU A 67 -2.53 -2.74 5.08
N SER A 68 -2.28 -1.61 5.76
CA SER A 68 -1.59 -0.48 5.14
C SER A 68 -0.09 -0.70 5.01
N GLY A 69 0.55 0.11 4.17
CA GLY A 69 2.01 0.23 4.12
C GLY A 69 2.57 1.06 5.28
N GLY A 70 3.88 0.87 5.57
CA GLY A 70 4.55 1.63 6.64
C GLY A 70 5.95 1.13 6.99
N GLY A 71 6.62 0.38 6.12
CA GLY A 71 7.97 -0.16 6.35
C GLY A 71 8.03 -1.08 7.57
N ILE A 72 9.03 -0.89 8.44
CA ILE A 72 9.23 -1.71 9.65
C ILE A 72 8.01 -1.71 10.59
N LYS A 73 7.18 -0.68 10.54
CA LYS A 73 5.93 -0.60 11.33
C LYS A 73 4.98 -1.76 11.04
N GLY A 74 5.20 -2.52 9.96
CA GLY A 74 4.50 -3.75 9.62
C GLY A 74 4.46 -4.79 10.74
N TYR A 75 5.42 -4.76 11.69
CA TYR A 75 5.34 -5.61 12.89
C TYR A 75 4.10 -5.34 13.74
N ALA A 76 3.53 -4.14 13.70
CA ALA A 76 2.29 -3.84 14.41
C ALA A 76 1.09 -4.63 13.84
N HIS A 77 1.09 -4.95 12.53
CA HIS A 77 0.08 -5.83 11.96
C HIS A 77 0.07 -7.22 12.62
N LEU A 78 1.24 -7.74 13.05
CA LEU A 78 1.31 -9.03 13.73
C LEU A 78 0.59 -8.99 15.08
N GLY A 79 0.72 -7.87 15.81
CA GLY A 79 -0.03 -7.64 17.05
C GLY A 79 -1.55 -7.64 16.82
N VAL A 80 -1.99 -6.99 15.75
CA VAL A 80 -3.41 -6.98 15.34
C VAL A 80 -3.87 -8.40 14.98
N LEU A 81 -3.11 -9.11 14.14
CA LEU A 81 -3.43 -10.48 13.72
C LEU A 81 -3.55 -11.44 14.90
N ARG A 82 -2.66 -11.34 15.90
CA ARG A 82 -2.73 -12.17 17.12
C ARG A 82 -4.04 -11.97 17.89
N VAL A 83 -4.56 -10.74 17.92
CA VAL A 83 -5.87 -10.47 18.57
C VAL A 83 -7.01 -11.04 17.73
N LEU A 84 -6.98 -10.87 16.40
CA LEU A 84 -8.01 -11.40 15.51
C LEU A 84 -8.07 -12.94 15.55
N GLU A 85 -6.90 -13.63 15.56
CA GLU A 85 -6.83 -15.09 15.71
C GLU A 85 -7.32 -15.56 17.08
N ARG A 86 -6.92 -14.88 18.16
CA ARG A 86 -7.40 -15.20 19.52
C ARG A 86 -8.91 -15.11 19.62
N GLU A 87 -9.51 -14.13 18.97
CA GLU A 87 -10.97 -13.95 18.91
C GLU A 87 -11.65 -14.82 17.85
N ASN A 88 -10.91 -15.69 17.16
CA ASN A 88 -11.42 -16.57 16.11
C ASN A 88 -12.17 -15.84 14.98
N ILE A 89 -11.69 -14.66 14.57
CA ILE A 89 -12.36 -13.88 13.53
C ILE A 89 -12.20 -14.56 12.17
N LYS A 90 -13.32 -14.73 11.47
CA LYS A 90 -13.33 -15.19 10.09
C LYS A 90 -12.84 -14.08 9.17
N ILE A 91 -11.80 -14.35 8.37
CA ILE A 91 -11.29 -13.45 7.34
C ILE A 91 -11.53 -14.09 5.98
N ASP A 92 -12.39 -13.47 5.17
CA ASP A 92 -12.77 -13.95 3.85
C ASP A 92 -11.89 -13.36 2.74
N TYR A 93 -11.36 -12.13 2.94
CA TYR A 93 -10.54 -11.42 1.94
C TYR A 93 -9.41 -10.66 2.61
N ILE A 94 -8.32 -10.46 1.88
CA ILE A 94 -7.21 -9.61 2.33
C ILE A 94 -6.85 -8.62 1.22
N THR A 95 -6.62 -7.37 1.59
CA THR A 95 -6.00 -6.38 0.72
C THR A 95 -4.82 -5.75 1.45
N GLY A 96 -3.75 -5.46 0.72
CA GLY A 96 -2.55 -4.91 1.36
C GLY A 96 -1.69 -4.06 0.44
N THR A 97 -1.00 -3.10 1.05
CA THR A 97 -0.04 -2.21 0.40
C THR A 97 1.33 -2.36 1.04
N SER A 98 2.40 -2.42 0.22
CA SER A 98 3.79 -2.43 0.70
C SER A 98 4.04 -3.56 1.72
N ILE A 99 4.55 -3.25 2.91
CA ILE A 99 4.74 -4.24 3.99
C ILE A 99 3.42 -4.93 4.36
N GLY A 100 2.29 -4.23 4.30
CA GLY A 100 0.98 -4.81 4.52
C GLY A 100 0.61 -5.85 3.45
N ALA A 101 1.04 -5.65 2.20
CA ALA A 101 0.88 -6.64 1.14
C ALA A 101 1.73 -7.89 1.41
N LEU A 102 2.95 -7.73 1.91
CA LEU A 102 3.81 -8.87 2.28
C LEU A 102 3.19 -9.66 3.44
N VAL A 103 2.83 -8.99 4.54
CA VAL A 103 2.17 -9.63 5.70
C VAL A 103 0.86 -10.30 5.26
N GLY A 104 0.03 -9.59 4.49
CA GLY A 104 -1.23 -10.10 3.97
C GLY A 104 -1.05 -11.32 3.06
N THR A 105 -0.05 -11.31 2.18
CA THR A 105 0.26 -12.46 1.30
C THR A 105 0.64 -13.68 2.11
N LEU A 106 1.59 -13.55 3.04
CA LEU A 106 2.05 -14.68 3.86
C LEU A 106 0.91 -15.23 4.72
N TYR A 107 0.11 -14.35 5.29
CA TYR A 107 -1.07 -14.74 6.06
C TYR A 107 -2.13 -15.42 5.19
N SER A 108 -2.40 -14.91 3.97
CA SER A 108 -3.35 -15.46 3.00
C SER A 108 -3.03 -16.91 2.62
N ILE A 109 -1.75 -17.23 2.41
CA ILE A 109 -1.28 -18.55 2.02
C ILE A 109 -1.04 -19.51 3.20
N GLY A 110 -1.29 -19.08 4.44
CA GLY A 110 -1.32 -19.95 5.61
C GLY A 110 -0.06 -19.94 6.48
N TYR A 111 0.86 -18.98 6.34
CA TYR A 111 1.97 -18.84 7.29
C TYR A 111 1.44 -18.52 8.69
N SER A 112 2.07 -19.07 9.73
CA SER A 112 1.80 -18.65 11.10
C SER A 112 2.28 -17.23 11.34
N ILE A 113 1.71 -16.53 12.33
CA ILE A 113 2.15 -15.17 12.67
C ILE A 113 3.63 -15.16 13.07
N ASP A 114 4.08 -16.19 13.77
CA ASP A 114 5.49 -16.32 14.19
C ASP A 114 6.43 -16.56 13.00
N ASP A 115 5.98 -17.27 11.96
CA ASP A 115 6.78 -17.42 10.74
C ASP A 115 6.77 -16.14 9.90
N ILE A 116 5.66 -15.40 9.87
CA ILE A 116 5.64 -14.06 9.25
C ILE A 116 6.62 -13.13 9.96
N GLU A 117 6.69 -13.17 11.29
CA GLU A 117 7.65 -12.40 12.08
C GLU A 117 9.09 -12.71 11.66
N LYS A 118 9.46 -14.01 11.56
CA LYS A 118 10.79 -14.44 11.07
C LYS A 118 11.09 -13.94 9.66
N VAL A 119 10.08 -13.95 8.77
CA VAL A 119 10.23 -13.41 7.40
C VAL A 119 10.50 -11.91 7.42
N LEU A 120 9.79 -11.15 8.26
CA LEU A 120 10.03 -9.72 8.41
C LEU A 120 11.44 -9.42 8.96
N ASP A 121 11.98 -10.26 9.85
CA ASP A 121 13.36 -10.16 10.33
C ASP A 121 14.39 -10.36 9.20
N ILE A 122 14.09 -11.23 8.23
CA ILE A 122 14.98 -11.48 7.08
C ILE A 122 14.89 -10.34 6.06
N ILE A 123 13.67 -9.83 5.79
CA ILE A 123 13.40 -8.77 4.81
C ILE A 123 13.56 -7.38 5.46
N ASN A 124 14.28 -7.25 6.53
CA ASN A 124 14.44 -5.99 7.24
C ASN A 124 14.93 -4.87 6.30
N VAL A 125 14.11 -3.80 6.19
CA VAL A 125 14.39 -2.62 5.35
C VAL A 125 15.72 -1.96 5.74
N GLU A 126 16.13 -2.05 7.00
CA GLU A 126 17.41 -1.53 7.49
C GLU A 126 18.59 -2.25 6.83
N ASN A 127 18.56 -3.58 6.77
CA ASN A 127 19.56 -4.37 6.04
C ASN A 127 19.60 -4.00 4.56
N PHE A 128 18.45 -3.65 3.97
CA PHE A 128 18.39 -3.17 2.58
C PHE A 128 18.92 -1.75 2.40
N LEU A 129 18.87 -0.92 3.43
CA LEU A 129 19.42 0.44 3.39
C LEU A 129 20.89 0.48 3.79
N GLU A 130 21.32 -0.37 4.72
CA GLU A 130 22.71 -0.44 5.22
C GLU A 130 23.65 -1.23 4.31
N THR A 131 23.19 -2.29 3.64
CA THR A 131 23.99 -2.96 2.62
C THR A 131 24.10 -2.04 1.40
N GLY A 132 24.88 -0.99 1.53
CA GLY A 132 25.54 -0.39 0.37
C GLY A 132 26.11 -1.51 -0.45
N SER A 133 25.95 -1.44 -1.80
CA SER A 133 26.46 -2.38 -2.80
C SER A 133 27.49 -3.33 -2.22
N ASP A 134 27.30 -4.65 -2.34
CA ASP A 134 28.27 -5.63 -1.86
C ASP A 134 29.67 -5.22 -2.35
N THR A 135 30.36 -4.47 -1.49
CA THR A 135 31.68 -3.92 -1.79
C THR A 135 32.77 -4.93 -1.49
N THR A 136 32.42 -6.15 -1.01
CA THR A 136 33.38 -7.17 -0.61
C THR A 136 34.31 -7.55 -1.74
N ASN A 137 33.84 -7.52 -2.99
CA ASN A 137 34.62 -7.89 -4.20
C ASN A 137 35.10 -6.69 -5.03
N LEU A 138 34.91 -5.44 -4.57
CA LEU A 138 35.41 -4.28 -5.29
C LEU A 138 36.84 -3.91 -4.86
N PRO A 139 37.70 -3.42 -5.79
CA PRO A 139 38.98 -2.84 -5.47
C PRO A 139 38.87 -1.71 -4.43
N LEU A 140 39.91 -1.53 -3.62
CA LEU A 140 39.89 -0.59 -2.46
C LEU A 140 39.59 0.86 -2.89
N ASP A 141 40.11 1.29 -4.04
CA ASP A 141 39.88 2.60 -4.63
C ASP A 141 38.40 2.84 -4.99
N LYS A 142 37.71 1.80 -5.47
CA LYS A 142 36.26 1.85 -5.73
C LYS A 142 35.46 1.81 -4.43
N LYS A 143 35.91 1.09 -3.39
CA LYS A 143 35.27 1.10 -2.06
C LYS A 143 35.29 2.48 -1.40
N GLU A 144 36.40 3.20 -1.52
CA GLU A 144 36.54 4.55 -0.97
C GLU A 144 35.70 5.56 -1.76
N SER A 145 35.63 5.45 -3.08
CA SER A 145 34.81 6.34 -3.89
C SER A 145 33.31 6.12 -3.65
N LEU A 146 32.86 4.87 -3.42
CA LEU A 146 31.46 4.54 -3.08
C LEU A 146 31.02 5.13 -1.72
N LYS A 147 31.94 5.24 -0.74
CA LYS A 147 31.67 5.90 0.53
C LYS A 147 31.61 7.43 0.42
N LYS A 148 32.21 8.00 -0.60
CA LYS A 148 32.40 9.44 -0.75
C LYS A 148 31.31 10.12 -1.60
N TYR A 149 30.63 9.38 -2.49
CA TYR A 149 29.63 9.92 -3.41
C TYR A 149 28.31 9.19 -3.28
N SER A 150 27.27 9.94 -2.92
CA SER A 150 25.90 9.42 -2.74
C SER A 150 25.09 9.30 -4.02
N LEU A 151 25.64 9.71 -5.16
CA LEU A 151 24.93 9.72 -6.45
C LEU A 151 25.87 9.31 -7.59
N TYR A 152 25.52 8.24 -8.30
CA TYR A 152 26.20 7.82 -9.52
C TYR A 152 25.45 8.33 -10.73
N VAL A 153 26.20 8.92 -11.63
CA VAL A 153 25.71 9.39 -12.92
C VAL A 153 26.28 8.46 -13.98
N ASN A 154 25.39 7.83 -14.75
CA ASN A 154 25.81 7.01 -15.87
C ASN A 154 25.81 7.84 -17.15
N PHE A 155 26.88 7.74 -17.93
CA PHE A 155 26.96 8.23 -19.30
C PHE A 155 26.96 7.03 -20.23
N ASP A 156 26.12 7.07 -21.28
CA ASP A 156 26.19 6.11 -22.36
C ASP A 156 27.28 6.49 -23.36
N ASN A 157 27.49 5.65 -24.38
CA ASN A 157 28.50 5.88 -25.42
C ASN A 157 28.22 7.13 -26.28
N GLU A 158 27.03 7.72 -26.18
CA GLU A 158 26.59 8.94 -26.87
C GLU A 158 26.65 10.17 -25.96
N LEU A 159 27.23 10.05 -24.74
CA LEU A 159 27.32 11.08 -23.70
C LEU A 159 25.96 11.54 -23.18
N ASN A 160 24.89 10.73 -23.34
CA ASN A 160 23.64 11.00 -22.71
C ASN A 160 23.73 10.78 -21.20
N PHE A 161 23.25 11.74 -20.46
CA PHE A 161 23.21 11.72 -19.01
C PHE A 161 22.00 10.95 -18.52
N SER A 162 22.19 9.94 -17.67
CA SER A 162 21.11 9.26 -16.99
C SER A 162 21.35 9.20 -15.48
N LEU A 163 20.32 9.61 -14.71
CA LEU A 163 20.27 9.39 -13.28
C LEU A 163 19.85 7.94 -13.01
N PRO A 164 20.33 7.31 -11.91
CA PRO A 164 19.86 6.00 -11.51
C PRO A 164 18.35 6.03 -11.23
N LYS A 165 17.64 4.99 -11.68
CA LYS A 165 16.17 4.85 -11.48
C LYS A 165 15.75 4.69 -10.01
N GLY A 166 16.70 4.38 -9.12
CA GLY A 166 16.58 4.25 -7.68
C GLY A 166 17.97 4.14 -7.05
N LEU A 167 18.07 4.32 -5.73
CA LEU A 167 19.35 4.16 -5.02
C LEU A 167 19.77 2.70 -4.94
N LYS A 168 18.84 1.76 -5.06
CA LYS A 168 19.05 0.32 -4.96
C LYS A 168 18.22 -0.48 -5.94
N GLY A 169 18.83 -1.54 -6.50
CA GLY A 169 18.13 -2.55 -7.28
C GLY A 169 17.30 -3.50 -6.39
N ASN A 170 16.20 -4.00 -6.94
CA ASN A 170 15.25 -4.89 -6.24
C ASN A 170 15.67 -6.37 -6.25
N ARG A 171 16.85 -6.72 -6.80
CA ARG A 171 17.20 -8.11 -7.11
C ARG A 171 17.25 -9.01 -5.87
N GLU A 172 17.90 -8.57 -4.81
CA GLU A 172 18.05 -9.38 -3.59
C GLU A 172 16.70 -9.63 -2.93
N THR A 173 15.91 -8.57 -2.73
CA THR A 173 14.55 -8.68 -2.20
C THR A 173 13.69 -9.61 -3.05
N TYR A 174 13.78 -9.50 -4.38
CA TYR A 174 13.07 -10.38 -5.31
C TYR A 174 13.45 -11.84 -5.11
N LEU A 175 14.73 -12.16 -4.97
CA LEU A 175 15.20 -13.53 -4.78
C LEU A 175 14.70 -14.12 -3.43
N VAL A 176 14.73 -13.33 -2.35
CA VAL A 176 14.18 -13.73 -1.06
C VAL A 176 12.70 -13.99 -1.16
N VAL A 177 11.92 -13.05 -1.68
CA VAL A 177 10.46 -13.18 -1.86
C VAL A 177 10.13 -14.35 -2.79
N LYS A 178 10.85 -14.51 -3.90
CA LYS A 178 10.65 -15.62 -4.83
C LYS A 178 10.90 -16.98 -4.18
N ASN A 179 11.90 -17.08 -3.34
CA ASN A 179 12.19 -18.33 -2.62
C ASN A 179 11.13 -18.63 -1.56
N LEU A 180 10.69 -17.63 -0.80
CA LEU A 180 9.58 -17.77 0.16
C LEU A 180 8.29 -18.24 -0.51
N LEU A 181 8.00 -17.72 -1.70
CA LEU A 181 6.76 -17.98 -2.43
C LEU A 181 6.87 -19.09 -3.49
N LYS A 182 8.01 -19.83 -3.55
CA LYS A 182 8.28 -20.83 -4.61
C LYS A 182 7.17 -21.86 -4.77
N ASN A 183 6.56 -22.30 -3.66
CA ASN A 183 5.49 -23.30 -3.66
C ASN A 183 4.15 -22.74 -4.20
N TYR A 184 4.03 -21.42 -4.29
CA TYR A 184 2.84 -20.70 -4.75
C TYR A 184 3.05 -20.02 -6.11
N ALA A 185 4.24 -20.15 -6.71
CA ALA A 185 4.60 -19.52 -7.98
C ALA A 185 3.71 -19.98 -9.16
N ASN A 186 3.13 -21.17 -9.07
CA ASN A 186 2.22 -21.73 -10.09
C ASN A 186 0.77 -21.21 -9.95
N ILE A 187 0.40 -20.64 -8.81
CA ILE A 187 -0.93 -20.07 -8.58
C ILE A 187 -0.92 -18.65 -9.17
N LYS A 188 -1.54 -18.51 -10.34
CA LYS A 188 -1.55 -17.21 -11.05
C LYS A 188 -2.71 -16.31 -10.62
N ASN A 189 -3.85 -16.88 -10.19
CA ASN A 189 -4.99 -16.14 -9.68
C ASN A 189 -4.96 -16.13 -8.14
N PHE A 190 -4.94 -14.94 -7.54
CA PHE A 190 -4.87 -14.79 -6.09
C PHE A 190 -6.22 -15.05 -5.39
N ASP A 191 -7.28 -15.22 -6.16
CA ASP A 191 -8.56 -15.71 -5.64
C ASP A 191 -8.52 -17.21 -5.31
N ASP A 192 -7.53 -17.95 -5.85
CA ASP A 192 -7.30 -19.36 -5.56
C ASP A 192 -6.48 -19.61 -4.28
N PHE A 193 -6.03 -18.55 -3.60
CA PHE A 193 -5.38 -18.68 -2.29
C PHE A 193 -6.37 -19.08 -1.20
N PRO A 194 -5.91 -19.71 -0.10
CA PRO A 194 -6.75 -20.02 1.05
C PRO A 194 -7.60 -18.85 1.55
N ILE A 195 -7.05 -17.62 1.47
CA ILE A 195 -7.80 -16.37 1.62
C ILE A 195 -7.52 -15.52 0.38
N PRO A 196 -8.51 -15.21 -0.46
CA PRO A 196 -8.37 -14.34 -1.62
C PRO A 196 -7.68 -13.01 -1.31
N LEU A 197 -6.78 -12.55 -2.20
CA LEU A 197 -5.85 -11.46 -1.95
C LEU A 197 -5.89 -10.40 -3.06
N ARG A 198 -5.71 -9.14 -2.68
CA ARG A 198 -5.31 -8.05 -3.58
C ARG A 198 -4.03 -7.38 -3.07
N ILE A 199 -3.09 -7.20 -3.98
CA ILE A 199 -1.81 -6.49 -3.73
C ILE A 199 -1.85 -5.17 -4.48
N ILE A 200 -1.60 -4.08 -3.75
CA ILE A 200 -1.74 -2.72 -4.28
C ILE A 200 -0.39 -2.18 -4.72
N ALA A 201 -0.33 -1.65 -5.93
CA ALA A 201 0.78 -0.85 -6.43
C ALA A 201 0.25 0.37 -7.19
N THR A 202 1.11 1.36 -7.40
CA THR A 202 0.80 2.57 -8.17
C THR A 202 1.39 2.46 -9.56
N ASN A 203 0.58 2.61 -10.60
CA ASN A 203 1.07 2.73 -11.97
C ASN A 203 1.75 4.10 -12.13
N LEU A 204 3.06 4.10 -12.36
CA LEU A 204 3.85 5.32 -12.46
C LEU A 204 3.57 6.11 -13.74
N ASN A 205 3.02 5.48 -14.78
CA ASN A 205 2.69 6.12 -16.04
C ASN A 205 1.36 6.91 -15.96
N THR A 206 0.40 6.45 -15.15
CA THR A 206 -0.95 7.05 -15.06
C THR A 206 -1.25 7.66 -13.68
N GLY A 207 -0.50 7.31 -12.65
CA GLY A 207 -0.78 7.66 -11.25
C GLY A 207 -1.90 6.83 -10.60
N GLU A 208 -2.51 5.90 -11.35
CA GLU A 208 -3.66 5.12 -10.89
C GLU A 208 -3.24 3.98 -9.95
N THR A 209 -4.15 3.66 -9.05
CA THR A 209 -4.03 2.48 -8.19
C THR A 209 -4.28 1.21 -8.99
N LYS A 210 -3.38 0.24 -8.89
CA LYS A 210 -3.56 -1.10 -9.42
C LYS A 210 -3.72 -2.11 -8.29
N ALA A 211 -4.90 -2.70 -8.17
CA ALA A 211 -5.15 -3.85 -7.32
C ALA A 211 -4.88 -5.14 -8.13
N PHE A 212 -3.75 -5.77 -7.88
CA PHE A 212 -3.39 -7.02 -8.55
C PHE A 212 -4.14 -8.20 -7.93
N SER A 213 -4.82 -8.94 -8.78
CA SER A 213 -5.53 -10.20 -8.45
C SER A 213 -4.87 -11.44 -9.06
N LYS A 214 -3.88 -11.23 -9.95
CA LYS A 214 -3.21 -12.31 -10.70
C LYS A 214 -1.85 -11.89 -11.20
N GLY A 215 -1.01 -12.86 -11.54
CA GLY A 215 0.32 -12.67 -12.15
C GLY A 215 1.46 -13.30 -11.35
N ASP A 216 2.68 -12.82 -11.56
CA ASP A 216 3.85 -13.21 -10.77
C ASP A 216 3.79 -12.51 -9.41
N ILE A 217 3.38 -13.25 -8.39
CA ILE A 217 3.21 -12.72 -7.04
C ILE A 217 4.48 -12.10 -6.47
N SER A 218 5.65 -12.67 -6.77
CA SER A 218 6.92 -12.16 -6.27
C SER A 218 7.24 -10.80 -6.90
N LYS A 219 7.02 -10.69 -8.20
CA LYS A 219 7.24 -9.44 -8.95
C LYS A 219 6.26 -8.35 -8.52
N ILE A 220 4.99 -8.73 -8.30
CA ILE A 220 3.93 -7.83 -7.84
C ILE A 220 4.19 -7.33 -6.42
N LEU A 221 4.65 -8.19 -5.50
CA LEU A 221 5.03 -7.78 -4.15
C LEU A 221 6.18 -6.77 -4.17
N ILE A 222 7.22 -7.02 -5.01
CA ILE A 222 8.32 -6.07 -5.14
C ILE A 222 7.83 -4.74 -5.69
N ALA A 223 6.91 -4.75 -6.66
CA ALA A 223 6.29 -3.51 -7.17
C ALA A 223 5.54 -2.76 -6.07
N SER A 224 4.76 -3.49 -5.24
CA SER A 224 4.04 -2.91 -4.10
C SER A 224 4.97 -2.33 -3.02
N MET A 225 6.20 -2.82 -2.92
CA MET A 225 7.22 -2.37 -1.95
C MET A 225 8.27 -1.44 -2.56
N ALA A 226 8.18 -1.11 -3.85
CA ALA A 226 9.14 -0.27 -4.55
C ALA A 226 8.94 1.22 -4.19
N ILE A 227 9.40 1.61 -2.99
CA ILE A 227 9.31 3.00 -2.50
C ILE A 227 10.07 3.90 -3.47
N PRO A 228 9.40 4.93 -4.05
CA PRO A 228 10.05 5.87 -4.95
C PRO A 228 11.32 6.46 -4.34
N THR A 229 12.32 6.71 -5.17
CA THR A 229 13.65 7.21 -4.80
C THR A 229 14.57 6.20 -4.09
N ILE A 230 14.04 5.24 -3.36
CA ILE A 230 14.83 4.21 -2.66
C ILE A 230 15.03 3.01 -3.57
N PHE A 231 13.95 2.46 -4.10
CA PHE A 231 13.98 1.28 -4.95
C PHE A 231 13.67 1.60 -6.41
N GLU A 232 14.19 0.77 -7.31
CA GLU A 232 13.86 0.87 -8.73
C GLU A 232 12.38 0.54 -8.96
N PRO A 233 11.67 1.31 -9.82
CA PRO A 233 10.35 0.93 -10.29
C PRO A 233 10.35 -0.44 -10.97
N VAL A 234 9.24 -1.15 -10.89
CA VAL A 234 9.10 -2.51 -11.42
C VAL A 234 8.23 -2.51 -12.67
N GLU A 235 8.71 -3.08 -13.75
CA GLU A 235 7.96 -3.23 -14.99
C GLU A 235 7.13 -4.52 -14.95
N ILE A 236 5.80 -4.43 -15.15
CA ILE A 236 4.87 -5.56 -15.25
C ILE A 236 3.97 -5.31 -16.45
N ASP A 237 3.96 -6.24 -17.41
CA ASP A 237 3.09 -6.20 -18.60
C ASP A 237 3.15 -4.85 -19.35
N GLY A 238 4.36 -4.31 -19.54
CA GLY A 238 4.60 -3.05 -20.25
C GLY A 238 4.27 -1.77 -19.49
N ASN A 239 3.82 -1.87 -18.23
CA ASN A 239 3.61 -0.74 -17.33
C ASN A 239 4.64 -0.72 -16.22
N THR A 240 4.98 0.48 -15.75
CA THR A 240 5.91 0.70 -14.66
C THR A 240 5.17 0.95 -13.36
N TYR A 241 5.53 0.23 -12.30
CA TYR A 241 4.87 0.32 -11.00
C TYR A 241 5.83 0.69 -9.89
N VAL A 242 5.31 1.43 -8.92
CA VAL A 242 5.96 1.79 -7.66
C VAL A 242 5.05 1.43 -6.49
N ASP A 243 5.55 1.65 -5.26
CA ASP A 243 4.81 1.34 -4.02
C ASP A 243 3.39 1.92 -4.06
N GLY A 244 2.44 1.09 -3.64
CA GLY A 244 1.03 1.46 -3.56
C GLY A 244 0.74 2.60 -2.60
N LEU A 245 1.66 2.90 -1.66
CA LEU A 245 1.51 4.02 -0.73
C LEU A 245 1.25 5.36 -1.44
N VAL A 246 1.73 5.52 -2.68
CA VAL A 246 1.60 6.77 -3.44
C VAL A 246 0.15 7.06 -3.82
N SER A 247 -0.61 6.03 -4.20
CA SER A 247 -2.00 6.20 -4.66
C SER A 247 -3.05 5.61 -3.69
N ARG A 248 -2.71 4.54 -2.94
CA ARG A 248 -3.65 3.84 -2.05
C ARG A 248 -2.93 3.11 -0.92
N ASN A 249 -2.62 3.81 0.17
CA ASN A 249 -1.92 3.19 1.30
C ASN A 249 -2.82 2.26 2.14
N LEU A 250 -4.10 2.56 2.27
CA LEU A 250 -5.09 1.77 3.02
C LEU A 250 -6.20 1.32 2.07
N PRO A 251 -6.10 0.12 1.44
CA PRO A 251 -6.97 -0.33 0.35
C PRO A 251 -8.33 -0.89 0.83
N VAL A 252 -9.12 -0.02 1.45
CA VAL A 252 -10.46 -0.35 1.97
C VAL A 252 -11.47 -0.51 0.83
N GLU A 253 -11.42 0.34 -0.17
CA GLU A 253 -12.30 0.30 -1.31
C GLU A 253 -12.11 -1.00 -2.09
N GLU A 254 -10.88 -1.41 -2.29
CA GLU A 254 -10.53 -2.66 -2.98
C GLU A 254 -11.03 -3.90 -2.22
N ALA A 255 -11.14 -3.81 -0.89
CA ALA A 255 -11.73 -4.88 -0.08
C ALA A 255 -13.25 -4.97 -0.29
N TYR A 256 -13.94 -3.84 -0.40
CA TYR A 256 -15.37 -3.82 -0.76
C TYR A 256 -15.60 -4.31 -2.20
N ASP A 257 -14.71 -3.99 -3.13
CA ASP A 257 -14.77 -4.46 -4.52
C ASP A 257 -14.60 -5.98 -4.63
N MET A 258 -13.93 -6.62 -3.66
CA MET A 258 -13.88 -8.09 -3.54
C MET A 258 -15.17 -8.69 -3.01
N GLY A 259 -16.12 -7.89 -2.56
CA GLY A 259 -17.40 -8.35 -2.01
C GLY A 259 -17.44 -8.44 -0.50
N ALA A 260 -16.57 -7.75 0.23
CA ALA A 260 -16.64 -7.68 1.67
C ALA A 260 -17.89 -6.92 2.16
N ASP A 261 -18.54 -7.45 3.18
CA ASP A 261 -19.62 -6.76 3.89
C ASP A 261 -19.08 -5.89 5.04
N LEU A 262 -17.98 -6.33 5.65
CA LEU A 262 -17.30 -5.68 6.77
C LEU A 262 -15.80 -5.61 6.49
N VAL A 263 -15.21 -4.48 6.84
CA VAL A 263 -13.76 -4.24 6.66
C VAL A 263 -13.12 -3.94 8.01
N VAL A 264 -12.14 -4.76 8.39
CA VAL A 264 -11.22 -4.51 9.49
C VAL A 264 -9.93 -3.94 8.89
N ALA A 265 -9.66 -2.67 9.13
CA ALA A 265 -8.49 -1.99 8.60
C ALA A 265 -7.44 -1.78 9.69
N SER A 266 -6.23 -2.30 9.46
CA SER A 266 -5.04 -2.04 10.28
C SER A 266 -4.20 -0.98 9.60
N ASP A 267 -4.18 0.23 10.16
CA ASP A 267 -3.50 1.39 9.61
C ASP A 267 -2.29 1.80 10.44
N ILE A 268 -1.13 1.53 9.88
CA ILE A 268 0.19 1.89 10.45
C ILE A 268 0.84 3.07 9.71
N GLY A 269 0.05 3.76 8.87
CA GLY A 269 0.52 4.93 8.10
C GLY A 269 1.05 6.03 9.03
N ALA A 270 2.12 6.71 8.58
CA ALA A 270 2.67 7.83 9.33
C ALA A 270 1.80 9.08 9.15
N PRO A 271 1.60 9.88 10.22
CA PRO A 271 1.04 11.22 10.07
C PRO A 271 2.04 12.14 9.34
N ILE A 272 1.53 13.24 8.80
CA ILE A 272 2.37 14.30 8.26
C ILE A 272 3.11 14.93 9.45
N VAL A 273 4.45 14.85 9.44
CA VAL A 273 5.29 15.40 10.51
C VAL A 273 6.09 16.57 9.94
N LYS A 274 6.14 17.70 10.67
CA LYS A 274 7.02 18.81 10.36
C LYS A 274 8.48 18.37 10.62
N LYS A 275 9.35 18.60 9.64
CA LYS A 275 10.80 18.34 9.76
C LYS A 275 11.55 19.67 9.85
N ASP A 276 12.61 19.70 10.61
CA ASP A 276 13.43 20.91 10.77
C ASP A 276 14.31 21.16 9.54
N ASN A 277 14.70 20.08 8.84
CA ASN A 277 15.53 20.15 7.63
C ASN A 277 14.97 19.27 6.53
N TYR A 278 14.93 19.78 5.31
CA TYR A 278 14.50 19.08 4.11
C TYR A 278 15.64 18.97 3.10
N ASN A 279 15.98 17.74 2.72
CA ASN A 279 16.76 17.46 1.51
C ASN A 279 15.80 17.00 0.40
N ILE A 280 16.28 16.86 -0.83
CA ILE A 280 15.46 16.49 -2.00
C ILE A 280 14.67 15.20 -1.74
N LEU A 281 15.31 14.16 -1.19
CA LEU A 281 14.65 12.87 -0.90
C LEU A 281 13.56 13.03 0.15
N SER A 282 13.83 13.81 1.21
CA SER A 282 12.84 14.05 2.27
C SER A 282 11.66 14.89 1.79
N VAL A 283 11.87 15.81 0.84
CA VAL A 283 10.78 16.57 0.19
C VAL A 283 9.90 15.63 -0.64
N LEU A 284 10.49 14.79 -1.49
CA LEU A 284 9.73 13.83 -2.31
C LEU A 284 8.93 12.85 -1.45
N ASN A 285 9.53 12.32 -0.38
CA ASN A 285 8.85 11.47 0.59
C ASN A 285 7.71 12.22 1.31
N GLN A 286 7.92 13.50 1.66
CA GLN A 286 6.89 14.30 2.30
C GLN A 286 5.71 14.54 1.39
N ILE A 287 5.95 14.84 0.09
CA ILE A 287 4.88 15.01 -0.93
C ILE A 287 4.06 13.72 -1.05
N SER A 288 4.72 12.56 -1.18
CA SER A 288 4.05 11.26 -1.24
C SER A 288 3.23 10.99 0.03
N THR A 289 3.75 11.35 1.22
CA THR A 289 3.05 11.20 2.50
C THR A 289 1.81 12.09 2.58
N ILE A 290 1.91 13.36 2.13
CA ILE A 290 0.78 14.30 2.11
C ILE A 290 -0.34 13.76 1.20
N GLN A 291 0.00 13.35 -0.02
CA GLN A 291 -0.96 12.79 -0.97
C GLN A 291 -1.62 11.53 -0.41
N SER A 292 -0.83 10.58 0.07
CA SER A 292 -1.31 9.35 0.69
C SER A 292 -2.21 9.62 1.89
N SER A 293 -1.86 10.58 2.75
CA SER A 293 -2.64 10.92 3.95
C SER A 293 -4.04 11.42 3.62
N ASN A 294 -4.18 12.26 2.59
CA ASN A 294 -5.47 12.81 2.15
C ASN A 294 -6.39 11.69 1.63
N ILE A 295 -5.85 10.78 0.80
CA ILE A 295 -6.61 9.65 0.27
C ILE A 295 -6.97 8.68 1.41
N THR A 296 -6.03 8.36 2.28
CA THR A 296 -6.22 7.43 3.41
C THR A 296 -7.29 7.91 4.39
N LYS A 297 -7.47 9.24 4.55
CA LYS A 297 -8.54 9.78 5.41
C LYS A 297 -9.92 9.26 4.98
N VAL A 298 -10.23 9.29 3.69
CA VAL A 298 -11.50 8.78 3.15
C VAL A 298 -11.63 7.26 3.38
N SER A 299 -10.54 6.51 3.14
CA SER A 299 -10.53 5.05 3.36
C SER A 299 -10.75 4.68 4.84
N ARG A 300 -10.16 5.45 5.78
CA ARG A 300 -10.40 5.28 7.24
C ARG A 300 -11.87 5.39 7.61
N GLU A 301 -12.56 6.38 7.05
CA GLU A 301 -13.98 6.63 7.33
C GLU A 301 -14.89 5.51 6.81
N LYS A 302 -14.46 4.80 5.77
CA LYS A 302 -15.19 3.68 5.18
C LYS A 302 -14.97 2.34 5.89
N ALA A 303 -13.93 2.21 6.70
CA ALA A 303 -13.65 0.97 7.43
C ALA A 303 -14.72 0.71 8.50
N SER A 304 -15.20 -0.54 8.59
CA SER A 304 -16.16 -0.95 9.64
C SER A 304 -15.49 -0.93 11.02
N ILE A 305 -14.24 -1.38 11.08
CA ILE A 305 -13.38 -1.30 12.27
C ILE A 305 -12.02 -0.78 11.83
N LEU A 306 -11.63 0.38 12.35
CA LEU A 306 -10.31 0.95 12.15
C LEU A 306 -9.44 0.66 13.38
N ILE A 307 -8.30 0.00 13.16
CA ILE A 307 -7.29 -0.28 14.17
C ILE A 307 -6.05 0.53 13.79
N SER A 308 -5.73 1.56 14.56
CA SER A 308 -4.62 2.48 14.29
C SER A 308 -3.62 2.45 15.46
N PRO A 309 -2.58 1.58 15.39
CA PRO A 309 -1.50 1.58 16.37
C PRO A 309 -0.79 2.94 16.43
N ASP A 310 -0.47 3.43 17.62
CA ASP A 310 0.24 4.69 17.80
C ASP A 310 1.74 4.53 17.51
N VAL A 311 2.06 4.51 16.23
CA VAL A 311 3.43 4.29 15.71
C VAL A 311 4.08 5.57 15.17
N LYS A 312 3.54 6.75 15.54
CA LYS A 312 3.95 8.05 14.99
C LYS A 312 5.42 8.39 15.29
N ASP A 313 5.91 8.04 16.51
CA ASP A 313 7.25 8.36 16.98
C ASP A 313 8.29 7.30 16.60
N ILE A 314 7.88 6.24 15.88
CA ILE A 314 8.78 5.18 15.44
C ILE A 314 9.11 5.41 13.95
N SER A 315 10.39 5.41 13.64
CA SER A 315 10.87 5.49 12.25
C SER A 315 10.45 4.24 11.46
N ALA A 316 10.12 4.41 10.17
CA ALA A 316 9.77 3.31 9.28
C ALA A 316 10.95 2.37 8.96
N ILE A 317 12.16 2.68 9.46
CA ILE A 317 13.40 1.92 9.23
C ILE A 317 14.08 1.46 10.53
N ASP A 318 13.55 1.77 11.72
CA ASP A 318 14.16 1.41 13.02
C ASP A 318 13.70 0.02 13.48
N SER A 319 14.51 -1.00 13.20
CA SER A 319 14.26 -2.40 13.56
C SER A 319 14.35 -2.69 15.05
N SER A 320 15.03 -1.84 15.84
CA SER A 320 15.18 -2.02 17.29
C SER A 320 13.83 -2.00 18.03
N LYS A 321 12.80 -1.41 17.42
CA LYS A 321 11.45 -1.22 17.97
C LYS A 321 10.44 -2.34 17.64
N LYS A 322 10.90 -3.48 17.11
CA LYS A 322 10.06 -4.62 16.72
C LYS A 322 9.04 -5.01 17.79
N ASN A 323 9.50 -5.30 19.02
CA ASN A 323 8.63 -5.75 20.11
C ASN A 323 7.64 -4.66 20.55
N ASP A 324 8.08 -3.41 20.56
CA ASP A 324 7.21 -2.27 20.85
C ASP A 324 6.11 -2.17 19.79
N LEU A 325 6.45 -2.31 18.51
CA LEU A 325 5.49 -2.27 17.39
C LEU A 325 4.45 -3.39 17.49
N ILE A 326 4.86 -4.63 17.75
CA ILE A 326 3.93 -5.76 17.94
C ILE A 326 2.98 -5.46 19.11
N ASN A 327 3.51 -4.95 20.22
CA ASN A 327 2.68 -4.61 21.37
C ASN A 327 1.71 -3.45 21.08
N LEU A 328 2.15 -2.39 20.37
CA LEU A 328 1.29 -1.29 19.95
C LEU A 328 0.14 -1.77 19.05
N GLY A 329 0.42 -2.71 18.14
CA GLY A 329 -0.60 -3.35 17.31
C GLY A 329 -1.63 -4.10 18.14
N LYS A 330 -1.17 -4.88 19.13
CA LYS A 330 -2.02 -5.59 20.06
C LYS A 330 -2.89 -4.63 20.87
N VAL A 331 -2.32 -3.61 21.46
CA VAL A 331 -3.05 -2.61 22.27
C VAL A 331 -4.12 -1.92 21.44
N ALA A 332 -3.80 -1.49 20.22
CA ALA A 332 -4.77 -0.85 19.35
C ALA A 332 -5.94 -1.77 18.98
N ALA A 333 -5.68 -3.06 18.74
CA ALA A 333 -6.73 -4.04 18.50
C ALA A 333 -7.59 -4.28 19.74
N GLU A 334 -6.98 -4.36 20.94
CA GLU A 334 -7.73 -4.48 22.21
C GLU A 334 -8.64 -3.28 22.47
N GLN A 335 -8.27 -2.08 22.07
CA GLN A 335 -9.14 -0.89 22.17
C GLN A 335 -10.40 -1.04 21.30
N GLN A 336 -10.39 -1.87 20.26
CA GLN A 336 -11.54 -2.18 19.41
C GLN A 336 -12.19 -3.53 19.74
N ILE A 337 -11.82 -4.17 20.86
CA ILE A 337 -12.20 -5.55 21.16
C ILE A 337 -13.70 -5.79 21.19
N ALA A 338 -14.49 -4.82 21.68
CA ALA A 338 -15.94 -4.91 21.71
C ALA A 338 -16.52 -5.09 20.28
N LYS A 339 -16.07 -4.28 19.34
CA LYS A 339 -16.49 -4.37 17.93
C LYS A 339 -15.95 -5.64 17.26
N ILE A 340 -14.69 -6.01 17.56
CA ILE A 340 -14.06 -7.22 17.01
C ILE A 340 -14.86 -8.47 17.44
N LYS A 341 -15.31 -8.55 18.68
CA LYS A 341 -16.12 -9.68 19.17
C LYS A 341 -17.48 -9.81 18.47
N GLU A 342 -17.97 -8.75 17.86
CA GLU A 342 -19.19 -8.77 17.08
C GLU A 342 -19.02 -9.29 15.64
N LEU A 343 -17.79 -9.48 15.16
CA LEU A 343 -17.53 -10.00 13.83
C LEU A 343 -17.90 -11.50 13.72
N PRO A 344 -18.18 -11.99 12.49
CA PRO A 344 -18.33 -13.42 12.21
C PRO A 344 -17.14 -14.23 12.69
N LYS A 345 -17.44 -15.41 13.25
CA LYS A 345 -16.42 -16.33 13.78
C LYS A 345 -16.06 -17.40 12.76
N SER A 346 -14.81 -17.84 12.77
CA SER A 346 -14.40 -18.98 11.97
C SER A 346 -14.94 -20.27 12.59
N SER A 347 -15.52 -21.13 11.76
CA SER A 347 -15.97 -22.47 12.19
C SER A 347 -14.83 -23.49 12.32
N SER A 348 -13.65 -23.18 11.80
CA SER A 348 -12.47 -24.03 11.84
C SER A 348 -11.21 -23.18 12.01
N ASN A 349 -10.19 -23.74 12.68
CA ASN A 349 -8.88 -23.10 12.72
C ASN A 349 -8.32 -22.96 11.29
N ARG A 350 -7.73 -21.81 10.98
CA ARG A 350 -7.03 -21.58 9.73
C ARG A 350 -5.98 -22.68 9.50
N LYS A 351 -5.95 -23.29 8.31
CA LYS A 351 -4.88 -24.25 7.98
C LYS A 351 -3.54 -23.51 7.98
N ILE A 352 -2.73 -23.77 9.00
CA ILE A 352 -1.35 -23.29 9.06
C ILE A 352 -0.51 -24.19 8.16
N VAL A 353 0.25 -23.62 7.25
CA VAL A 353 1.30 -24.34 6.52
C VAL A 353 2.36 -24.72 7.54
N LYS A 354 2.71 -26.02 7.60
CA LYS A 354 3.70 -26.54 8.55
C LYS A 354 4.96 -25.68 8.55
N ASN A 355 5.43 -25.38 9.76
CA ASN A 355 6.54 -24.50 10.10
C ASN A 355 7.75 -24.64 9.17
N ILE A 356 8.39 -23.51 8.90
CA ILE A 356 9.69 -23.40 8.24
C ILE A 356 10.76 -24.25 8.95
N GLU A 357 10.58 -24.56 10.25
CA GLU A 357 11.51 -25.33 11.07
C GLU A 357 11.62 -26.82 10.70
N ASP A 358 10.63 -27.42 10.04
CA ASP A 358 10.68 -28.84 9.64
C ASP A 358 11.57 -29.10 8.42
N LYS A 359 12.09 -28.06 7.77
CA LYS A 359 13.16 -28.15 6.78
C LYS A 359 14.36 -27.37 7.30
N LYS A 360 15.27 -28.03 7.98
CA LYS A 360 16.65 -27.58 8.21
C LYS A 360 17.43 -27.46 6.89
N GLU A 361 16.89 -26.80 5.90
CA GLU A 361 17.66 -26.21 4.83
C GLU A 361 18.15 -24.87 5.35
N LYS A 362 19.33 -24.86 5.96
CA LYS A 362 20.12 -23.66 6.16
C LYS A 362 20.09 -22.88 4.85
N PHE A 363 19.50 -21.68 4.87
CA PHE A 363 19.72 -20.70 3.82
C PHE A 363 21.19 -20.23 3.91
N VAL A 364 22.11 -21.09 3.51
CA VAL A 364 23.47 -20.68 3.21
C VAL A 364 23.41 -20.25 1.77
N ILE A 365 23.43 -18.95 1.52
CA ILE A 365 23.80 -18.42 0.20
C ILE A 365 25.30 -18.76 0.05
N ASN A 366 25.58 -19.99 -0.37
CA ASN A 366 26.91 -20.35 -0.80
C ASN A 366 27.19 -19.60 -2.11
N LYS A 367 28.15 -18.68 -2.03
CA LYS A 367 29.01 -18.16 -3.09
C LYS A 367 28.50 -18.42 -4.52
N ILE A 368 27.96 -17.38 -5.14
CA ILE A 368 27.65 -17.39 -6.58
C ILE A 368 29.00 -17.42 -7.30
N GLU A 369 29.40 -18.55 -7.86
CA GLU A 369 30.51 -18.65 -8.77
C GLU A 369 30.06 -18.09 -10.12
N TYR A 370 30.67 -16.98 -10.54
CA TYR A 370 30.56 -16.48 -11.88
C TYR A 370 31.53 -17.31 -12.75
N ASN A 371 31.01 -18.15 -13.61
CA ASN A 371 31.81 -18.65 -14.76
C ASN A 371 32.02 -17.47 -15.72
N LYS A 372 33.30 -17.26 -16.05
CA LYS A 372 33.79 -16.27 -17.03
C LYS A 372 33.27 -16.57 -18.41
#